data_8245daa88916fafc12ae74158e80d4e6
#
_entry.id   8245daa88916fafc12ae74158e80d4e6
#
_cell.length_a   1.000
_cell.length_b   1.000
_cell.length_c   1.000
_cell.angle_alpha   90.00
_cell.angle_beta   90.00
_cell.angle_gamma   90.00
#
_symmetry.space_group_name_H-M   'P 1'
#
loop_
_entity.id
_entity.type
_entity.pdbx_description
1 polymer ?
#
loop_
_entity_poly.entity_id
_entity_poly.type
_entity_poly.pdbx_seq_one_letter_code
_entity_poly.pdbx_strand_id
1 'polypeptide(L)' 'RLLIYLSAQAAKQHSPNFQIPFNRQQLADYLNLDRSALSKELGKMRDEGILEFHKNHFILHQLPE' A
#
# COMPACT_ATOMS: atom_id res chain seq x y z
N ARG A 1 7.19 0.98 -6.78
CA ARG A 1 5.87 0.89 -7.42
C ARG A 1 4.74 0.86 -6.41
N LEU A 2 4.83 -0.01 -5.43
CA LEU A 2 3.80 -0.12 -4.40
C LEU A 2 3.65 1.20 -3.64
N LEU A 3 4.74 1.77 -3.18
CA LEU A 3 4.70 3.00 -2.41
C LEU A 3 4.18 4.17 -3.27
N ILE A 4 4.56 4.21 -4.53
CA ILE A 4 4.07 5.24 -5.46
C ILE A 4 2.56 5.14 -5.60
N TYR A 5 2.04 3.93 -5.78
CA TYR A 5 0.61 3.72 -5.89
C TYR A 5 -0.12 4.15 -4.62
N LEU A 6 0.38 3.72 -3.46
CA LEU A 6 -0.24 4.05 -2.18
C LEU A 6 -0.19 5.54 -1.90
N SER A 7 0.93 6.18 -2.23
CA SER A 7 1.08 7.63 -2.07
C SER A 7 0.09 8.40 -2.95
N ALA A 8 -0.11 7.92 -4.17
CA ALA A 8 -1.07 8.52 -5.09
C ALA A 8 -2.50 8.39 -4.54
N GLN A 9 -2.83 7.25 -3.94
CA GLN A 9 -4.14 7.06 -3.33
C GLN A 9 -4.34 7.97 -2.13
N ALA A 10 -3.32 8.13 -1.30
CA ALA A 10 -3.37 9.03 -0.16
C ALA A 10 -3.60 10.47 -0.62
N ALA A 11 -2.89 10.90 -1.65
CA ALA A 11 -3.04 12.24 -2.21
C ALA A 11 -4.45 12.45 -2.79
N LYS A 12 -4.95 11.45 -3.52
CA LYS A 12 -6.28 11.51 -4.12
C LYS A 12 -7.36 11.63 -3.06
N GLN A 13 -7.22 10.94 -1.95
CA GLN A 13 -8.20 10.93 -0.87
C GLN A 13 -7.90 11.99 0.19
N HIS A 14 -6.85 12.78 0.01
CA HIS A 14 -6.45 13.86 0.93
C HIS A 14 -6.25 13.36 2.36
N SER A 15 -5.73 12.14 2.51
CA SER A 15 -5.54 11.55 3.83
C SER A 15 -4.48 10.46 3.77
N PRO A 16 -3.61 10.35 4.78
CA PRO A 16 -2.71 9.21 4.88
C PRO A 16 -3.42 7.92 5.27
N ASN A 17 -4.67 8.02 5.69
CA ASN A 17 -5.52 6.92 6.12
C ASN A 17 -6.58 6.73 5.03
N PHE A 18 -6.48 5.64 4.27
CA PHE A 18 -7.31 5.47 3.08
C PHE A 18 -7.59 4.00 2.79
N GLN A 19 -8.61 3.76 1.99
CA GLN A 19 -8.90 2.43 1.47
C GLN A 19 -8.63 2.38 -0.02
N ILE A 20 -8.23 1.19 -0.50
CA ILE A 20 -8.05 0.97 -1.93
C ILE A 20 -9.14 0.01 -2.43
N PRO A 21 -9.49 0.08 -3.72
CA PRO A 21 -10.56 -0.76 -4.27
C PRO A 21 -10.12 -2.20 -4.57
N PHE A 22 -8.89 -2.57 -4.23
CA PHE A 22 -8.33 -3.87 -4.56
C PHE A 22 -8.17 -4.74 -3.32
N ASN A 23 -8.44 -6.05 -3.47
CA ASN A 23 -7.96 -7.02 -2.50
C ASN A 23 -6.47 -7.31 -2.80
N ARG A 24 -5.84 -8.21 -2.06
CA ARG A 24 -4.40 -8.48 -2.24
C ARG A 24 -4.09 -9.04 -3.62
N GLN A 25 -4.92 -9.94 -4.12
CA GLN A 25 -4.69 -10.53 -5.43
C GLN A 25 -4.84 -9.48 -6.53
N GLN A 26 -5.87 -8.66 -6.43
CA GLN A 26 -6.09 -7.59 -7.40
C GLN A 26 -4.96 -6.57 -7.39
N LEU A 27 -4.48 -6.22 -6.21
CA LEU A 27 -3.36 -5.28 -6.08
C LEU A 27 -2.09 -5.87 -6.67
N ALA A 28 -1.81 -7.14 -6.40
CA ALA A 28 -0.65 -7.80 -6.96
C ALA A 28 -0.73 -7.82 -8.49
N ASP A 29 -1.89 -8.14 -9.04
CA ASP A 29 -2.11 -8.15 -10.48
C ASP A 29 -1.90 -6.75 -11.08
N TYR A 30 -2.43 -5.74 -10.42
CA TYR A 30 -2.27 -4.36 -10.88
C TYR A 30 -0.81 -3.93 -10.91
N LEU A 31 -0.04 -4.35 -9.89
CA LEU A 31 1.37 -3.99 -9.78
C LEU A 31 2.28 -4.96 -10.54
N ASN A 32 1.68 -5.98 -11.15
CA ASN A 32 2.42 -7.00 -11.89
C ASN A 32 3.41 -7.76 -11.00
N LEU A 33 2.96 -8.10 -9.81
CA LEU A 33 3.74 -8.82 -8.80
C LEU A 33 3.04 -10.11 -8.42
N ASP A 34 3.80 -11.09 -7.92
CA ASP A 34 3.22 -12.24 -7.25
C ASP A 34 2.59 -11.81 -5.93
N ARG A 35 1.52 -12.48 -5.55
CA ARG A 35 0.87 -12.20 -4.27
C ARG A 35 1.83 -12.37 -3.09
N SER A 36 2.69 -13.38 -3.16
CA SER A 36 3.71 -13.62 -2.13
C SER A 36 4.69 -12.46 -2.04
N ALA A 37 5.14 -11.97 -3.19
CA ALA A 37 6.05 -10.83 -3.26
C ALA A 37 5.40 -9.58 -2.69
N LEU A 38 4.13 -9.36 -2.99
CA LEU A 38 3.39 -8.22 -2.46
C LEU A 38 3.28 -8.30 -0.94
N SER A 39 2.91 -9.46 -0.41
CA SER A 39 2.78 -9.65 1.04
C SER A 39 4.10 -9.39 1.75
N LYS A 40 5.19 -9.87 1.17
CA LYS A 40 6.52 -9.69 1.72
C LYS A 40 6.90 -8.21 1.74
N GLU A 41 6.63 -7.51 0.65
CA GLU A 41 6.93 -6.08 0.54
C GLU A 41 6.12 -5.27 1.55
N LEU A 42 4.84 -5.56 1.69
CA LEU A 42 3.99 -4.88 2.66
C LEU A 42 4.46 -5.13 4.08
N GLY A 43 4.82 -6.38 4.40
CA GLY A 43 5.34 -6.72 5.73
C GLY A 43 6.63 -5.97 6.03
N LYS A 44 7.51 -5.87 5.06
CA LYS A 44 8.77 -5.15 5.20
C LYS A 44 8.51 -3.66 5.48
N MET A 45 7.62 -3.06 4.72
CA MET A 45 7.31 -1.64 4.88
C MET A 45 6.66 -1.38 6.24
N ARG A 46 5.81 -2.28 6.71
CA ARG A 46 5.22 -2.17 8.03
C ARG A 46 6.29 -2.26 9.11
N ASP A 47 7.20 -3.22 8.99
CA ASP A 47 8.26 -3.42 9.98
C ASP A 47 9.22 -2.23 10.03
N GLU A 48 9.39 -1.53 8.91
CA GLU A 48 10.22 -0.34 8.83
C GLU A 48 9.49 0.93 9.27
N GLY A 49 8.22 0.81 9.65
CA GLY A 49 7.45 1.94 10.12
C GLY A 49 6.96 2.89 9.03
N ILE A 50 7.01 2.45 7.77
CA ILE A 50 6.58 3.28 6.64
C ILE A 50 5.07 3.34 6.55
N LEU A 51 4.40 2.22 6.84
CA LEU A 51 2.95 2.17 6.76
C LEU A 51 2.39 1.11 7.72
N GLU A 52 1.08 1.15 7.87
CA GLU A 52 0.31 0.09 8.50
C GLU A 52 -0.82 -0.28 7.56
N PHE A 53 -1.33 -1.49 7.70
CA PHE A 53 -2.43 -1.93 6.86
C PHE A 53 -3.28 -2.97 7.56
N HIS A 54 -4.54 -3.02 7.15
CA HIS A 54 -5.48 -4.04 7.58
C HIS A 54 -6.46 -4.26 6.43
N LYS A 55 -6.41 -5.45 5.83
CA LYS A 55 -7.20 -5.75 4.62
C LYS A 55 -6.89 -4.74 3.52
N ASN A 56 -7.88 -3.99 3.04
CA ASN A 56 -7.65 -2.99 2.00
C ASN A 56 -7.54 -1.56 2.53
N HIS A 57 -7.39 -1.43 3.85
CA HIS A 57 -7.23 -0.15 4.52
C HIS A 57 -5.75 0.07 4.82
N PHE A 58 -5.23 1.23 4.46
CA PHE A 58 -3.82 1.57 4.63
C PHE A 58 -3.65 2.88 5.35
N ILE A 59 -2.58 2.96 6.14
CA ILE A 59 -2.19 4.20 6.82
C ILE A 59 -0.72 4.42 6.49
N LEU A 60 -0.42 5.52 5.81
CA LEU A 60 0.96 5.87 5.48
C LEU A 60 1.52 6.78 6.56
N HIS A 61 2.68 6.40 7.10
CA HIS A 61 3.37 7.19 8.11
C HIS A 61 4.41 8.12 7.48
N GLN A 62 4.85 7.79 6.26
CA GLN A 62 5.79 8.62 5.52
C GLN A 62 5.26 8.82 4.12
N LEU A 63 5.09 10.08 3.73
CA LEU A 63 4.70 10.42 2.38
C LEU A 63 5.92 10.93 1.64
N PRO A 64 6.16 10.49 0.39
CA PRO A 64 7.22 11.08 -0.40
C PRO A 64 6.87 12.55 -0.67
N GLU A 65 7.85 13.37 -0.56
CA GLU A 65 7.69 14.79 -0.86
C GLU A 65 7.76 15.07 -2.33
#